data_c918b0c0b0458b5f0caabcd4f1f25dde
#
_entry.id   c918b0c0b0458b5f0caabcd4f1f25dde
#
_cell.length_a   1.000
_cell.length_b   1.000
_cell.length_c   1.000
_cell.angle_alpha   90.00
_cell.angle_beta   90.00
_cell.angle_gamma   90.00
#
_symmetry.space_group_name_H-M   'P 1'
#
loop_
_entity.id
_entity.type
_entity.pdbx_description
1 polymer ?
#
loop_
_entity_poly.entity_id
_entity_poly.type
_entity_poly.pdbx_seq_one_letter_code
_entity_poly.pdbx_strand_id
1 'polypeptide(L)'
;QMCIRDRSMQGVDIVDFHTITTEEAAWLEAYFKAEIEPLLSPQIIGKKQPFPFLQNKNIYAVVVLEKKGTEKLGIVPCSSGVFPKIVSLPTGKNRFILAEELILHFAPEIFSRHTIKSKSLIRIIRNADIEPDERMEEECDYREAMEQLIRERKKLCPIKLEFSRLMDTAVIHSLCGYLNLTEEQVFYSEAPLNLSVLSVVRDMLRHNKCLFYQRRVPQKPAWRDSSKRMIEQVEEKDRFLAFPYESIRPFLTLLNEAGRDPQVVSIKMTLYRVASNSKIVEALIEAAENGKDVVVLVELRARFDEENNIEWSRRLEDAGCRIIYGLDNLKVHSKLCLITKKVGTEISYITQVGTGNYNEKTSAIYTDYSLMTANHDIGLEANRVFHALCLG
;
A
#
# COMPACT_ATOMS: atom_id res chain seq x y z
N GLN A 1 1.52 -23.10 9.39
CA GLN A 1 2.28 -24.08 10.22
C GLN A 1 3.61 -24.47 9.58
N MET A 2 3.65 -24.79 8.27
CA MET A 2 4.91 -25.13 7.57
C MET A 2 5.96 -24.02 7.66
N CYS A 3 5.57 -22.75 7.39
CA CYS A 3 6.48 -21.61 7.48
C CYS A 3 7.01 -21.33 8.91
N ILE A 4 6.28 -21.73 9.97
CA ILE A 4 6.72 -21.56 11.36
C ILE A 4 7.81 -22.58 11.71
N ARG A 5 7.65 -23.81 11.28
CA ARG A 5 8.62 -24.90 11.50
C ARG A 5 9.93 -24.67 10.76
N ASP A 6 9.84 -24.23 9.51
CA ASP A 6 11.02 -23.94 8.67
C ASP A 6 11.82 -22.72 9.19
N ARG A 7 11.16 -21.76 9.81
CA ARG A 7 11.82 -20.59 10.43
C ARG A 7 12.68 -21.00 11.62
N SER A 8 12.16 -21.85 12.50
CA SER A 8 12.89 -22.34 13.67
C SER A 8 14.15 -23.09 13.25
N MET A 9 14.08 -23.89 12.17
CA MET A 9 15.23 -24.56 11.58
C MET A 9 16.28 -23.58 11.02
N GLN A 10 15.91 -22.36 10.70
CA GLN A 10 16.79 -21.28 10.24
C GLN A 10 17.18 -20.31 11.36
N GLY A 11 16.91 -20.68 12.61
CA GLY A 11 17.26 -19.88 13.79
C GLY A 11 16.42 -18.60 13.94
N VAL A 12 15.16 -18.63 13.48
CA VAL A 12 14.20 -17.53 13.65
C VAL A 12 13.04 -18.03 14.48
N ASP A 13 12.93 -17.53 15.71
CA ASP A 13 11.86 -17.88 16.61
C ASP A 13 10.93 -16.72 16.86
N ILE A 14 9.64 -16.88 16.49
CA ILE A 14 8.57 -16.08 17.08
C ILE A 14 8.04 -16.89 18.25
N VAL A 15 8.37 -16.40 19.43
CA VAL A 15 8.08 -17.09 20.69
C VAL A 15 6.77 -16.61 21.29
N ASP A 16 6.23 -17.44 22.17
CA ASP A 16 5.12 -17.12 23.05
C ASP A 16 5.57 -17.23 24.52
N PHE A 17 4.70 -16.84 25.46
CA PHE A 17 5.01 -16.87 26.90
C PHE A 17 5.15 -18.29 27.47
N HIS A 18 4.86 -19.34 26.72
CA HIS A 18 5.11 -20.74 27.12
C HIS A 18 6.52 -21.20 26.79
N THR A 19 7.20 -20.50 25.87
CA THR A 19 8.50 -20.91 25.32
C THR A 19 9.65 -19.97 25.69
N ILE A 20 9.38 -18.90 26.44
CA ILE A 20 10.40 -17.95 26.92
C ILE A 20 11.07 -18.44 28.22
N THR A 21 12.30 -17.97 28.45
CA THR A 21 13.01 -18.19 29.71
C THR A 21 12.57 -17.23 30.81
N THR A 22 12.92 -17.53 32.06
CA THR A 22 12.62 -16.61 33.20
C THR A 22 13.31 -15.26 33.04
N GLU A 23 14.52 -15.24 32.47
CA GLU A 23 15.26 -13.99 32.20
C GLU A 23 14.56 -13.16 31.11
N GLU A 24 14.10 -13.81 30.02
CA GLU A 24 13.33 -13.16 28.97
C GLU A 24 11.99 -12.61 29.49
N ALA A 25 11.31 -13.35 30.35
CA ALA A 25 10.05 -12.91 30.97
C ALA A 25 10.26 -11.64 31.83
N ALA A 26 11.29 -11.63 32.67
CA ALA A 26 11.62 -10.46 33.50
C ALA A 26 11.99 -9.23 32.63
N TRP A 27 12.76 -9.46 31.57
CA TRP A 27 13.11 -8.38 30.63
C TRP A 27 11.87 -7.84 29.91
N LEU A 28 10.99 -8.72 29.43
CA LEU A 28 9.74 -8.32 28.75
C LEU A 28 8.79 -7.55 29.67
N GLU A 29 8.73 -7.90 30.96
CA GLU A 29 7.96 -7.14 31.96
C GLU A 29 8.50 -5.72 32.10
N ALA A 30 9.82 -5.58 32.26
CA ALA A 30 10.46 -4.28 32.36
C ALA A 30 10.26 -3.44 31.07
N TYR A 31 10.43 -4.08 29.92
CA TYR A 31 10.21 -3.45 28.62
C TYR A 31 8.75 -3.00 28.45
N PHE A 32 7.79 -3.85 28.80
CA PHE A 32 6.35 -3.52 28.74
C PHE A 32 6.05 -2.28 29.57
N LYS A 33 6.49 -2.24 30.83
CA LYS A 33 6.24 -1.13 31.75
C LYS A 33 6.88 0.19 31.30
N ALA A 34 8.07 0.12 30.68
CA ALA A 34 8.80 1.31 30.27
C ALA A 34 8.37 1.85 28.91
N GLU A 35 8.13 0.96 27.93
CA GLU A 35 8.03 1.34 26.53
C GLU A 35 6.62 1.17 25.93
N ILE A 36 5.79 0.29 26.50
CA ILE A 36 4.46 -0.02 25.91
C ILE A 36 3.32 0.50 26.77
N GLU A 37 3.29 0.16 28.06
CA GLU A 37 2.19 0.51 28.97
C GLU A 37 1.85 2.00 28.99
N PRO A 38 2.82 2.94 29.02
CA PRO A 38 2.53 4.39 29.01
C PRO A 38 1.82 4.89 27.74
N LEU A 39 1.89 4.13 26.67
CA LEU A 39 1.30 4.47 25.35
C LEU A 39 -0.08 3.85 25.14
N LEU A 40 -0.52 2.97 26.06
CA LEU A 40 -1.79 2.29 25.92
C LEU A 40 -2.97 3.16 26.38
N SER A 41 -4.11 2.99 25.69
CA SER A 41 -5.37 3.65 26.02
C SER A 41 -6.46 2.59 26.25
N PRO A 42 -6.43 1.86 27.39
CA PRO A 42 -7.41 0.83 27.68
C PRO A 42 -8.79 1.44 27.96
N GLN A 43 -9.85 0.75 27.53
CA GLN A 43 -11.24 1.16 27.78
C GLN A 43 -12.04 0.00 28.37
N ILE A 44 -12.94 0.31 29.31
CA ILE A 44 -13.91 -0.65 29.86
C ILE A 44 -15.29 -0.23 29.35
N ILE A 45 -15.94 -1.11 28.59
CA ILE A 45 -17.24 -0.85 27.98
C ILE A 45 -18.34 -0.81 29.06
N GLY A 46 -19.19 0.20 29.00
CA GLY A 46 -20.29 0.38 29.94
C GLY A 46 -21.13 1.62 29.60
N LYS A 47 -22.11 1.93 30.46
CA LYS A 47 -23.04 3.04 30.22
C LYS A 47 -22.39 4.40 30.01
N LYS A 48 -21.21 4.63 30.64
CA LYS A 48 -20.45 5.89 30.52
C LYS A 48 -19.33 5.85 29.47
N GLN A 49 -18.98 4.68 28.99
CA GLN A 49 -17.95 4.43 27.99
C GLN A 49 -18.55 3.49 26.94
N PRO A 50 -19.14 4.02 25.87
CA PRO A 50 -19.71 3.20 24.81
C PRO A 50 -18.64 2.41 24.08
N PHE A 51 -19.04 1.41 23.31
CA PHE A 51 -18.14 0.62 22.48
C PHE A 51 -17.36 1.52 21.51
N PRO A 52 -16.02 1.47 21.48
CA PRO A 52 -15.22 2.35 20.63
C PRO A 52 -15.34 1.99 19.16
N PHE A 53 -15.08 2.96 18.31
CA PHE A 53 -14.93 2.68 16.89
C PHE A 53 -13.63 1.90 16.64
N LEU A 54 -13.74 0.66 16.19
CA LEU A 54 -12.59 -0.16 15.82
C LEU A 54 -12.18 0.13 14.38
N GLN A 55 -10.93 0.55 14.19
CA GLN A 55 -10.38 0.88 12.89
C GLN A 55 -10.14 -0.37 12.03
N ASN A 56 -10.31 -0.24 10.71
CA ASN A 56 -10.10 -1.31 9.76
C ASN A 56 -8.68 -1.90 9.85
N LYS A 57 -8.59 -3.24 9.90
CA LYS A 57 -7.34 -4.02 9.95
C LYS A 57 -6.50 -3.85 11.22
N ASN A 58 -6.91 -3.03 12.18
CA ASN A 58 -6.20 -2.90 13.45
C ASN A 58 -6.49 -4.07 14.37
N ILE A 59 -5.51 -4.37 15.24
CA ILE A 59 -5.61 -5.42 16.26
C ILE A 59 -5.94 -4.77 17.60
N TYR A 60 -6.81 -5.42 18.35
CA TYR A 60 -7.21 -5.02 19.70
C TYR A 60 -7.15 -6.23 20.63
N ALA A 61 -6.66 -6.04 21.85
CA ALA A 61 -6.86 -7.01 22.91
C ALA A 61 -8.25 -6.80 23.51
N VAL A 62 -9.05 -7.86 23.52
CA VAL A 62 -10.38 -7.90 24.18
C VAL A 62 -10.27 -8.80 25.39
N VAL A 63 -10.77 -8.34 26.52
CA VAL A 63 -10.75 -9.04 27.80
C VAL A 63 -12.12 -9.03 28.44
N VAL A 64 -12.51 -10.14 29.04
CA VAL A 64 -13.70 -10.23 29.91
C VAL A 64 -13.26 -9.98 31.35
N LEU A 65 -13.72 -8.87 31.88
CA LEU A 65 -13.39 -8.36 33.19
C LEU A 65 -14.52 -8.68 34.17
N GLU A 66 -14.21 -9.25 35.30
CA GLU A 66 -15.16 -9.45 36.41
C GLU A 66 -14.84 -8.55 37.59
N LYS A 67 -15.86 -7.93 38.16
CA LYS A 67 -15.77 -7.22 39.42
C LYS A 67 -17.08 -7.32 40.17
N LYS A 68 -17.03 -7.88 41.38
CA LYS A 68 -18.22 -8.04 42.28
C LYS A 68 -19.39 -8.76 41.55
N GLY A 69 -19.11 -9.83 40.82
CA GLY A 69 -20.09 -10.61 40.08
C GLY A 69 -20.67 -9.97 38.81
N THR A 70 -20.14 -8.83 38.39
CA THR A 70 -20.55 -8.15 37.16
C THR A 70 -19.42 -8.25 36.10
N GLU A 71 -19.77 -8.78 34.95
CA GLU A 71 -18.86 -8.87 33.80
C GLU A 71 -18.94 -7.64 32.92
N LYS A 72 -17.79 -7.23 32.38
CA LYS A 72 -17.64 -6.13 31.41
C LYS A 72 -16.57 -6.48 30.38
N LEU A 73 -16.67 -5.87 29.22
CA LEU A 73 -15.62 -5.96 28.21
C LEU A 73 -14.58 -4.86 28.42
N GLY A 74 -13.29 -5.24 28.43
CA GLY A 74 -12.17 -4.34 28.30
C GLY A 74 -11.60 -4.43 26.89
N ILE A 75 -11.22 -3.29 26.31
CA ILE A 75 -10.60 -3.21 24.97
C ILE A 75 -9.32 -2.38 25.07
N VAL A 76 -8.23 -2.90 24.48
CA VAL A 76 -6.93 -2.22 24.38
C VAL A 76 -6.49 -2.20 22.93
N PRO A 77 -6.26 -1.03 22.32
CA PRO A 77 -5.66 -0.95 20.99
C PRO A 77 -4.23 -1.50 20.98
N CYS A 78 -3.95 -2.47 20.10
CA CYS A 78 -2.61 -3.07 19.96
C CYS A 78 -1.88 -2.65 18.68
N SER A 79 -2.56 -1.96 17.78
CA SER A 79 -1.98 -1.43 16.54
C SER A 79 -1.86 0.08 16.66
N SER A 80 -0.76 0.56 17.18
CA SER A 80 -0.42 1.98 17.09
C SER A 80 0.83 2.13 16.24
N GLY A 81 0.98 3.25 15.53
CA GLY A 81 2.25 3.59 14.87
C GLY A 81 3.35 3.95 15.86
N VAL A 82 3.08 3.84 17.16
CA VAL A 82 3.91 4.38 18.24
C VAL A 82 4.86 3.33 18.81
N PHE A 83 4.50 2.04 18.79
CA PHE A 83 5.36 0.95 19.24
C PHE A 83 5.61 -0.09 18.14
N PRO A 84 6.73 -0.85 18.21
CA PRO A 84 7.09 -1.82 17.17
C PRO A 84 6.10 -2.99 17.11
N LYS A 85 5.92 -3.58 15.93
CA LYS A 85 5.06 -4.78 15.74
C LYS A 85 5.64 -6.03 16.39
N ILE A 86 6.96 -6.08 16.53
CA ILE A 86 7.69 -7.18 17.14
C ILE A 86 8.71 -6.62 18.12
N VAL A 87 8.93 -7.34 19.19
CA VAL A 87 9.92 -7.05 20.23
C VAL A 87 11.01 -8.11 20.18
N SER A 88 12.26 -7.70 19.96
CA SER A 88 13.42 -8.60 19.96
C SER A 88 13.82 -8.96 21.38
N LEU A 89 14.06 -10.24 21.66
CA LEU A 89 14.50 -10.70 22.96
C LEU A 89 16.03 -10.56 23.12
N PRO A 90 16.54 -10.28 24.33
CA PRO A 90 17.96 -10.05 24.57
C PRO A 90 18.81 -11.31 24.53
N THR A 91 18.22 -12.48 24.80
CA THR A 91 18.93 -13.73 25.03
C THR A 91 19.29 -14.52 23.76
N GLY A 92 18.79 -14.14 22.61
CA GLY A 92 19.05 -14.86 21.38
C GLY A 92 18.99 -14.01 20.12
N LYS A 93 19.85 -14.31 19.16
CA LYS A 93 19.73 -13.72 17.83
C LYS A 93 18.47 -14.26 17.16
N ASN A 94 17.63 -13.32 16.65
CA ASN A 94 16.42 -13.65 15.89
C ASN A 94 15.29 -14.32 16.71
N ARG A 95 15.20 -14.07 18.00
CA ARG A 95 14.05 -14.43 18.85
C ARG A 95 13.18 -13.20 19.05
N PHE A 96 11.89 -13.33 18.80
CA PHE A 96 10.95 -12.21 18.78
C PHE A 96 9.63 -12.60 19.43
N ILE A 97 8.96 -11.63 20.05
CA ILE A 97 7.56 -11.73 20.45
C ILE A 97 6.72 -10.67 19.72
N LEU A 98 5.47 -10.98 19.43
CA LEU A 98 4.55 -9.99 18.86
C LEU A 98 4.14 -8.99 19.93
N ALA A 99 4.12 -7.71 19.61
CA ALA A 99 3.76 -6.67 20.58
C ALA A 99 2.30 -6.82 21.05
N GLU A 100 1.38 -7.24 20.18
CA GLU A 100 0.00 -7.53 20.55
C GLU A 100 -0.13 -8.71 21.52
N GLU A 101 0.71 -9.74 21.42
CA GLU A 101 0.76 -10.85 22.38
C GLU A 101 1.32 -10.39 23.72
N LEU A 102 2.31 -9.50 23.71
CA LEU A 102 2.86 -8.91 24.92
C LEU A 102 1.79 -8.08 25.67
N ILE A 103 1.03 -7.25 24.97
CA ILE A 103 -0.08 -6.47 25.53
C ILE A 103 -1.17 -7.40 26.10
N LEU A 104 -1.51 -8.46 25.35
CA LEU A 104 -2.52 -9.41 25.81
C LEU A 104 -2.03 -10.18 27.05
N HIS A 105 -0.73 -10.50 27.13
CA HIS A 105 -0.17 -11.17 28.31
C HIS A 105 -0.31 -10.31 29.56
N PHE A 106 0.09 -9.05 29.49
CA PHE A 106 0.04 -8.10 30.60
C PHE A 106 -1.32 -7.42 30.82
N ALA A 107 -2.38 -7.91 30.16
CA ALA A 107 -3.74 -7.44 30.39
C ALA A 107 -4.16 -7.46 31.88
N PRO A 108 -3.75 -8.44 32.75
CA PRO A 108 -4.02 -8.40 34.20
C PRO A 108 -3.44 -7.18 34.92
N GLU A 109 -2.29 -6.70 34.50
CA GLU A 109 -1.67 -5.48 35.07
C GLU A 109 -2.39 -4.23 34.59
N ILE A 110 -2.72 -4.15 33.30
CA ILE A 110 -3.50 -3.05 32.70
C ILE A 110 -4.85 -2.89 33.41
N PHE A 111 -5.51 -3.98 33.72
CA PHE A 111 -6.83 -4.01 34.40
C PHE A 111 -6.75 -4.48 35.84
N SER A 112 -5.74 -4.07 36.60
CA SER A 112 -5.38 -4.53 37.96
C SER A 112 -6.53 -4.51 38.96
N ARG A 113 -7.60 -3.74 38.75
CA ARG A 113 -8.79 -3.66 39.63
C ARG A 113 -9.87 -4.66 39.30
N HIS A 114 -9.65 -5.57 38.34
CA HIS A 114 -10.62 -6.54 37.82
C HIS A 114 -9.97 -7.91 37.72
N THR A 115 -10.78 -8.96 37.83
CA THR A 115 -10.36 -10.33 37.50
C THR A 115 -10.59 -10.57 36.01
N ILE A 116 -9.62 -11.12 35.29
CA ILE A 116 -9.79 -11.50 33.89
C ILE A 116 -10.32 -12.93 33.79
N LYS A 117 -11.45 -13.11 33.16
CA LYS A 117 -12.08 -14.42 32.89
C LYS A 117 -11.57 -15.05 31.61
N SER A 118 -11.52 -14.26 30.54
CA SER A 118 -11.00 -14.68 29.23
C SER A 118 -10.43 -13.49 28.49
N LYS A 119 -9.53 -13.78 27.54
CA LYS A 119 -8.86 -12.74 26.72
C LYS A 119 -8.50 -13.27 25.35
N SER A 120 -8.62 -12.44 24.33
CA SER A 120 -8.22 -12.75 22.95
C SER A 120 -7.76 -11.48 22.24
N LEU A 121 -6.91 -11.65 21.23
CA LEU A 121 -6.74 -10.61 20.23
C LEU A 121 -7.88 -10.69 19.22
N ILE A 122 -8.37 -9.54 18.79
CA ILE A 122 -9.34 -9.44 17.71
C ILE A 122 -8.80 -8.52 16.61
N ARG A 123 -9.24 -8.79 15.39
CA ARG A 123 -9.04 -7.93 14.23
C ARG A 123 -10.33 -7.77 13.46
N ILE A 124 -10.63 -6.54 13.09
CA ILE A 124 -11.81 -6.23 12.29
C ILE A 124 -11.42 -5.92 10.86
N ILE A 125 -12.19 -6.46 9.92
CA ILE A 125 -12.12 -6.07 8.51
C ILE A 125 -13.42 -5.37 8.15
N ARG A 126 -13.29 -4.18 7.59
CA ARG A 126 -14.42 -3.38 7.10
C ARG A 126 -14.53 -3.48 5.59
N ASN A 127 -15.71 -3.29 5.08
CA ASN A 127 -15.90 -3.16 3.63
C ASN A 127 -14.98 -2.05 3.11
N ALA A 128 -14.43 -2.24 1.93
CA ALA A 128 -13.56 -1.26 1.26
C ALA A 128 -14.07 -0.91 -0.15
N ASP A 129 -15.17 -1.51 -0.56
CA ASP A 129 -15.80 -1.26 -1.86
C ASP A 129 -16.85 -0.16 -1.68
N ILE A 130 -16.53 1.04 -2.15
CA ILE A 130 -17.50 2.09 -2.43
C ILE A 130 -17.29 2.45 -3.89
N GLU A 131 -18.38 2.48 -4.63
CA GLU A 131 -18.45 3.12 -5.93
C GLU A 131 -18.91 4.57 -5.73
N PRO A 132 -18.38 5.54 -6.47
CA PRO A 132 -18.90 6.90 -6.47
C PRO A 132 -20.40 6.86 -6.83
N ASP A 133 -21.21 7.57 -6.08
CA ASP A 133 -22.62 7.77 -6.46
C ASP A 133 -22.64 8.76 -7.63
N GLU A 134 -23.36 8.46 -8.70
CA GLU A 134 -23.51 9.31 -9.89
C GLU A 134 -23.90 10.77 -9.53
N ARG A 135 -24.62 10.97 -8.41
CA ARG A 135 -24.99 12.31 -7.92
C ARG A 135 -23.82 13.12 -7.35
N MET A 136 -22.75 12.46 -6.91
CA MET A 136 -21.55 13.17 -6.42
C MET A 136 -20.70 13.72 -7.56
N GLU A 137 -20.83 13.16 -8.76
CA GLU A 137 -20.04 13.55 -9.95
C GLU A 137 -20.59 14.85 -10.57
N GLU A 138 -21.89 15.19 -10.39
CA GLU A 138 -22.51 16.37 -10.96
C GLU A 138 -22.32 17.67 -10.14
N GLU A 139 -22.06 17.55 -8.82
CA GLU A 139 -22.04 18.71 -7.90
C GLU A 139 -20.65 19.10 -7.40
N CYS A 140 -19.63 18.22 -7.54
CA CYS A 140 -18.28 18.42 -6.98
C CYS A 140 -17.18 18.13 -7.98
N ASP A 141 -16.01 18.74 -7.78
CA ASP A 141 -14.77 18.29 -8.42
C ASP A 141 -14.55 16.80 -8.13
N TYR A 142 -14.39 15.98 -9.16
CA TYR A 142 -14.23 14.53 -9.07
C TYR A 142 -13.13 14.11 -8.09
N ARG A 143 -12.05 14.88 -7.97
CA ARG A 143 -11.00 14.66 -6.99
C ARG A 143 -11.50 14.87 -5.57
N GLU A 144 -12.25 15.93 -5.29
CA GLU A 144 -12.83 16.21 -3.97
C GLU A 144 -13.83 15.11 -3.58
N ALA A 145 -14.65 14.65 -4.53
CA ALA A 145 -15.56 13.54 -4.35
C ALA A 145 -14.79 12.24 -3.98
N MET A 146 -13.69 11.94 -4.66
CA MET A 146 -12.84 10.80 -4.35
C MET A 146 -12.16 10.91 -2.98
N GLU A 147 -11.71 12.09 -2.58
CA GLU A 147 -11.17 12.33 -1.22
C GLU A 147 -12.22 12.09 -0.14
N GLN A 148 -13.44 12.55 -0.36
CA GLN A 148 -14.56 12.31 0.55
C GLN A 148 -14.88 10.81 0.64
N LEU A 149 -14.96 10.10 -0.48
CA LEU A 149 -15.16 8.66 -0.54
C LEU A 149 -14.09 7.89 0.24
N ILE A 150 -12.81 8.28 0.11
CA ILE A 150 -11.71 7.66 0.85
C ILE A 150 -11.88 7.86 2.36
N ARG A 151 -12.34 9.06 2.78
CA ARG A 151 -12.65 9.33 4.21
C ARG A 151 -13.82 8.48 4.70
N GLU A 152 -14.87 8.34 3.92
CA GLU A 152 -16.05 7.54 4.24
C GLU A 152 -15.72 6.05 4.25
N ARG A 153 -14.86 5.57 3.34
CA ARG A 153 -14.38 4.18 3.31
C ARG A 153 -13.78 3.72 4.64
N LYS A 154 -13.12 4.62 5.36
CA LYS A 154 -12.55 4.32 6.69
C LYS A 154 -13.62 4.00 7.73
N LYS A 155 -14.88 4.40 7.50
CA LYS A 155 -16.03 4.23 8.40
C LYS A 155 -17.00 3.14 7.97
N LEU A 156 -16.77 2.47 6.84
CA LEU A 156 -17.68 1.46 6.32
C LEU A 156 -17.96 0.32 7.29
N CYS A 157 -19.10 -0.35 7.06
CA CYS A 157 -19.54 -1.43 7.92
C CYS A 157 -18.51 -2.56 8.06
N PRO A 158 -18.38 -3.16 9.23
CA PRO A 158 -17.62 -4.38 9.42
C PRO A 158 -18.19 -5.51 8.56
N ILE A 159 -17.31 -6.36 8.04
CA ILE A 159 -17.68 -7.55 7.26
C ILE A 159 -17.05 -8.83 7.81
N LYS A 160 -16.04 -8.70 8.69
CA LYS A 160 -15.35 -9.85 9.27
C LYS A 160 -14.77 -9.49 10.63
N LEU A 161 -14.91 -10.39 11.61
CA LEU A 161 -14.25 -10.33 12.90
C LEU A 161 -13.36 -11.58 13.06
N GLU A 162 -12.09 -11.38 13.34
CA GLU A 162 -11.11 -12.43 13.55
C GLU A 162 -10.66 -12.47 15.01
N PHE A 163 -10.51 -13.68 15.56
CA PHE A 163 -10.01 -13.93 16.90
C PHE A 163 -8.73 -14.77 16.85
N SER A 164 -7.79 -14.49 17.76
CA SER A 164 -6.62 -15.33 17.96
C SER A 164 -6.86 -16.51 18.90
N ARG A 165 -7.89 -16.42 19.76
CA ARG A 165 -8.25 -17.43 20.76
C ARG A 165 -9.77 -17.55 20.86
N LEU A 166 -10.23 -18.75 21.20
CA LEU A 166 -11.64 -19.01 21.47
C LEU A 166 -12.12 -18.17 22.67
N MET A 167 -13.31 -17.63 22.57
CA MET A 167 -14.00 -16.93 23.65
C MET A 167 -15.42 -17.48 23.80
N ASP A 168 -16.04 -17.21 24.94
CA ASP A 168 -17.41 -17.65 25.21
C ASP A 168 -18.40 -17.09 24.19
N THR A 169 -19.36 -17.89 23.77
CA THR A 169 -20.39 -17.53 22.79
C THR A 169 -21.12 -16.24 23.15
N ALA A 170 -21.41 -16.01 24.44
CA ALA A 170 -22.06 -14.79 24.92
C ALA A 170 -21.22 -13.53 24.62
N VAL A 171 -19.87 -13.62 24.70
CA VAL A 171 -18.95 -12.54 24.40
C VAL A 171 -18.90 -12.28 22.91
N ILE A 172 -18.85 -13.36 22.10
CA ILE A 172 -18.89 -13.28 20.65
C ILE A 172 -20.18 -12.61 20.19
N HIS A 173 -21.32 -13.07 20.71
CA HIS A 173 -22.64 -12.51 20.41
C HIS A 173 -22.71 -11.00 20.77
N SER A 174 -22.17 -10.63 21.92
CA SER A 174 -22.12 -9.23 22.37
C SER A 174 -21.26 -8.38 21.42
N LEU A 175 -20.08 -8.86 21.01
CA LEU A 175 -19.20 -8.16 20.06
C LEU A 175 -19.85 -8.06 18.68
N CYS A 176 -20.50 -9.11 18.20
CA CYS A 176 -21.26 -9.08 16.94
C CYS A 176 -22.38 -8.04 16.99
N GLY A 177 -23.09 -7.93 18.14
CA GLY A 177 -24.11 -6.91 18.34
C GLY A 177 -23.55 -5.48 18.26
N TYR A 178 -22.40 -5.20 18.91
CA TYR A 178 -21.75 -3.88 18.82
C TYR A 178 -21.25 -3.54 17.42
N LEU A 179 -20.85 -4.55 16.64
CA LEU A 179 -20.24 -4.39 15.32
C LEU A 179 -21.26 -4.56 14.18
N ASN A 180 -22.50 -4.93 14.49
CA ASN A 180 -23.53 -5.27 13.51
C ASN A 180 -23.06 -6.38 12.55
N LEU A 181 -22.50 -7.46 13.12
CA LEU A 181 -22.04 -8.66 12.43
C LEU A 181 -22.91 -9.86 12.82
N THR A 182 -22.94 -10.87 11.95
CA THR A 182 -23.47 -12.20 12.26
C THR A 182 -22.36 -13.13 12.75
N GLU A 183 -22.70 -14.24 13.39
CA GLU A 183 -21.71 -15.23 13.84
C GLU A 183 -21.00 -15.91 12.67
N GLU A 184 -21.62 -15.98 11.49
CA GLU A 184 -21.00 -16.50 10.25
C GLU A 184 -19.82 -15.65 9.78
N GLN A 185 -19.73 -14.40 10.24
CA GLN A 185 -18.67 -13.45 9.92
C GLN A 185 -17.51 -13.48 10.94
N VAL A 186 -17.56 -14.43 11.90
CA VAL A 186 -16.55 -14.63 12.93
C VAL A 186 -15.60 -15.75 12.53
N PHE A 187 -14.31 -15.48 12.62
CA PHE A 187 -13.25 -16.42 12.23
C PHE A 187 -12.20 -16.55 13.32
N TYR A 188 -11.61 -17.73 13.44
CA TYR A 188 -10.50 -18.01 14.33
C TYR A 188 -9.23 -18.27 13.54
N SER A 189 -8.10 -17.79 14.04
CA SER A 189 -6.80 -17.99 13.42
C SER A 189 -5.74 -18.28 14.47
N GLU A 190 -5.06 -19.40 14.34
CA GLU A 190 -3.86 -19.73 15.13
C GLU A 190 -2.63 -18.98 14.63
N ALA A 191 -2.69 -18.43 13.41
CA ALA A 191 -1.64 -17.58 12.88
C ALA A 191 -1.78 -16.13 13.39
N PRO A 192 -0.70 -15.34 13.38
CA PRO A 192 -0.80 -13.92 13.68
C PRO A 192 -1.89 -13.23 12.86
N LEU A 193 -2.76 -12.46 13.51
CA LEU A 193 -3.89 -11.79 12.84
C LEU A 193 -3.42 -10.76 11.79
N ASN A 194 -2.19 -10.27 11.92
CA ASN A 194 -1.58 -9.36 10.94
C ASN A 194 -0.28 -9.94 10.39
N LEU A 195 -0.35 -10.56 9.21
CA LEU A 195 0.81 -11.16 8.55
C LEU A 195 1.84 -10.14 8.05
N SER A 196 1.57 -8.83 8.11
CA SER A 196 2.57 -7.80 7.76
C SER A 196 3.82 -7.85 8.66
N VAL A 197 3.73 -8.47 9.83
CA VAL A 197 4.86 -8.78 10.71
C VAL A 197 5.95 -9.58 9.99
N LEU A 198 5.58 -10.45 9.06
CA LEU A 198 6.54 -11.26 8.29
C LEU A 198 7.47 -10.39 7.41
N SER A 199 7.02 -9.21 6.99
CA SER A 199 7.88 -8.25 6.28
C SER A 199 8.96 -7.68 7.20
N VAL A 200 8.63 -7.42 8.46
CA VAL A 200 9.61 -6.94 9.46
C VAL A 200 10.64 -8.02 9.72
N VAL A 201 10.20 -9.26 9.97
CA VAL A 201 11.10 -10.42 10.17
C VAL A 201 12.00 -10.64 8.95
N ARG A 202 11.44 -10.58 7.74
CA ARG A 202 12.22 -10.67 6.50
C ARG A 202 13.31 -9.60 6.44
N ASP A 203 12.99 -8.37 6.78
CA ASP A 203 13.93 -7.25 6.69
C ASP A 203 15.05 -7.36 7.74
N MET A 204 14.76 -7.89 8.92
CA MET A 204 15.76 -8.18 9.96
C MET A 204 16.72 -9.30 9.52
N LEU A 205 16.23 -10.27 8.73
CA LEU A 205 17.01 -11.41 8.25
C LEU A 205 17.79 -11.13 6.96
N ARG A 206 17.74 -9.92 6.41
CA ARG A 206 18.42 -9.58 5.14
C ARG A 206 19.93 -9.85 5.13
N HIS A 207 20.55 -9.90 6.28
CA HIS A 207 21.98 -10.24 6.42
C HIS A 207 22.26 -11.72 6.10
N ASN A 208 21.27 -12.61 6.26
CA ASN A 208 21.42 -14.03 5.96
C ASN A 208 21.07 -14.32 4.49
N LYS A 209 22.09 -14.26 3.64
CA LYS A 209 21.95 -14.43 2.19
C LYS A 209 21.37 -15.80 1.77
N CYS A 210 21.51 -16.84 2.61
CA CYS A 210 20.98 -18.16 2.31
C CYS A 210 19.45 -18.23 2.32
N LEU A 211 18.77 -17.28 2.99
CA LEU A 211 17.32 -17.21 3.07
C LEU A 211 16.67 -16.43 1.91
N PHE A 212 17.48 -15.85 1.03
CA PHE A 212 16.99 -14.96 -0.02
C PHE A 212 17.52 -15.41 -1.38
N TYR A 213 16.66 -15.33 -2.37
CA TYR A 213 17.14 -15.40 -3.75
C TYR A 213 18.08 -14.23 -4.02
N GLN A 214 19.08 -14.50 -4.87
CA GLN A 214 19.97 -13.45 -5.34
C GLN A 214 19.13 -12.34 -5.98
N ARG A 215 19.34 -11.10 -5.52
CA ARG A 215 18.62 -9.96 -6.05
C ARG A 215 18.97 -9.78 -7.53
N ARG A 216 17.96 -9.86 -8.38
CA ARG A 216 18.11 -9.50 -9.79
C ARG A 216 18.32 -7.99 -9.91
N VAL A 217 19.34 -7.60 -10.65
CA VAL A 217 19.61 -6.22 -11.01
C VAL A 217 19.26 -6.06 -12.49
N PRO A 218 18.24 -5.22 -12.82
CA PRO A 218 17.90 -4.98 -14.22
C PRO A 218 19.10 -4.45 -14.99
N GLN A 219 19.38 -5.06 -16.14
CA GLN A 219 20.56 -4.76 -16.95
C GLN A 219 20.26 -3.59 -17.91
N LYS A 220 21.31 -2.93 -18.37
CA LYS A 220 21.26 -2.01 -19.50
C LYS A 220 20.93 -2.83 -20.76
N PRO A 221 19.92 -2.45 -21.57
CA PRO A 221 19.66 -3.15 -22.83
C PRO A 221 20.86 -3.11 -23.77
N ALA A 222 21.09 -4.21 -24.49
CA ALA A 222 22.23 -4.33 -25.40
C ALA A 222 22.23 -3.27 -26.52
N TRP A 223 21.06 -2.86 -26.98
CA TRP A 223 20.87 -1.84 -27.99
C TRP A 223 21.15 -0.41 -27.53
N ARG A 224 21.24 -0.15 -26.21
CA ARG A 224 21.40 1.21 -25.67
C ARG A 224 22.81 1.74 -25.88
N ASP A 225 22.96 2.68 -26.81
CA ASP A 225 24.16 3.47 -26.98
C ASP A 225 24.15 4.71 -26.07
N SER A 226 25.10 4.82 -25.15
CA SER A 226 25.16 5.92 -24.19
C SER A 226 25.72 7.22 -24.80
N SER A 227 26.30 7.17 -25.98
CA SER A 227 26.82 8.35 -26.71
C SER A 227 25.74 9.08 -27.50
N LYS A 228 24.59 8.42 -27.78
CA LYS A 228 23.46 8.99 -28.51
C LYS A 228 22.28 9.33 -27.60
N ARG A 229 21.56 10.37 -27.97
CA ARG A 229 20.27 10.70 -27.31
C ARG A 229 19.29 9.55 -27.48
N MET A 230 18.40 9.39 -26.48
CA MET A 230 17.34 8.36 -26.55
C MET A 230 16.34 8.64 -27.68
N ILE A 231 15.97 9.91 -27.85
CA ILE A 231 15.09 10.35 -28.94
C ILE A 231 15.63 9.86 -30.28
N GLU A 232 16.90 10.13 -30.59
CA GLU A 232 17.56 9.72 -31.84
C GLU A 232 17.54 8.20 -32.02
N GLN A 233 17.83 7.45 -30.96
CA GLN A 233 17.83 5.99 -31.01
C GLN A 233 16.46 5.39 -31.28
N VAL A 234 15.39 6.02 -30.81
CA VAL A 234 14.00 5.59 -31.08
C VAL A 234 13.59 6.00 -32.49
N GLU A 235 14.02 7.16 -32.98
CA GLU A 235 13.78 7.61 -34.35
C GLU A 235 14.52 6.72 -35.38
N GLU A 236 15.72 6.25 -35.06
CA GLU A 236 16.47 5.32 -35.93
C GLU A 236 15.82 3.93 -36.01
N LYS A 237 15.27 3.43 -34.91
CA LYS A 237 14.69 2.07 -34.83
C LYS A 237 13.84 1.88 -33.57
N ASP A 238 12.83 1.08 -33.67
CA ASP A 238 12.02 0.61 -32.54
C ASP A 238 12.91 0.05 -31.42
N ARG A 239 12.62 0.42 -30.17
CA ARG A 239 13.33 -0.01 -28.98
C ARG A 239 12.38 -0.76 -28.06
N PHE A 240 12.79 -1.95 -27.68
CA PHE A 240 12.01 -2.86 -26.85
C PHE A 240 12.72 -3.10 -25.53
N LEU A 241 11.96 -3.13 -24.43
CA LEU A 241 12.42 -3.45 -23.10
C LEU A 241 11.62 -4.62 -22.53
N ALA A 242 12.32 -5.58 -21.94
CA ALA A 242 11.76 -6.73 -21.26
C ALA A 242 12.03 -6.62 -19.75
N PHE A 243 11.04 -6.24 -18.98
CA PHE A 243 11.11 -6.19 -17.52
C PHE A 243 10.95 -7.58 -16.92
N PRO A 244 11.52 -7.87 -15.77
CA PRO A 244 12.45 -7.09 -14.92
C PRO A 244 13.92 -7.31 -15.32
N TYR A 245 14.20 -7.88 -16.49
CA TYR A 245 15.55 -8.23 -16.93
C TYR A 245 16.32 -6.99 -17.37
N GLU A 246 15.62 -6.08 -18.04
CA GLU A 246 16.16 -4.80 -18.50
C GLU A 246 15.60 -3.63 -17.66
N SER A 247 16.38 -2.56 -17.60
CA SER A 247 16.06 -1.39 -16.78
C SER A 247 15.06 -0.47 -17.48
N ILE A 248 14.16 0.13 -16.72
CA ILE A 248 13.24 1.21 -17.17
C ILE A 248 13.99 2.53 -17.49
N ARG A 249 15.27 2.64 -17.12
CA ARG A 249 16.06 3.88 -17.30
C ARG A 249 16.06 4.45 -18.73
N PRO A 250 16.10 3.66 -19.82
CA PRO A 250 15.99 4.22 -21.15
C PRO A 250 14.70 5.01 -21.39
N PHE A 251 13.57 4.52 -20.89
CA PHE A 251 12.30 5.26 -20.96
C PHE A 251 12.32 6.54 -20.13
N LEU A 252 12.87 6.50 -18.92
CA LEU A 252 13.06 7.72 -18.11
C LEU A 252 13.97 8.73 -18.80
N THR A 253 15.03 8.27 -19.45
CA THR A 253 15.92 9.14 -20.23
C THR A 253 15.18 9.77 -21.41
N LEU A 254 14.35 9.00 -22.12
CA LEU A 254 13.50 9.50 -23.20
C LEU A 254 12.57 10.61 -22.74
N LEU A 255 11.89 10.43 -21.59
CA LEU A 255 11.01 11.46 -21.03
C LEU A 255 11.77 12.74 -20.64
N ASN A 256 12.92 12.59 -19.96
CA ASN A 256 13.73 13.73 -19.57
C ASN A 256 14.29 14.49 -20.78
N GLU A 257 14.73 13.77 -21.83
CA GLU A 257 15.17 14.39 -23.08
C GLU A 257 14.01 15.10 -23.77
N ALA A 258 12.82 14.49 -23.82
CA ALA A 258 11.62 15.08 -24.41
C ALA A 258 11.18 16.36 -23.69
N GLY A 259 11.26 16.37 -22.34
CA GLY A 259 10.93 17.56 -21.55
C GLY A 259 11.82 18.78 -21.83
N ARG A 260 13.06 18.54 -22.30
CA ARG A 260 14.05 19.58 -22.59
C ARG A 260 14.22 19.89 -24.08
N ASP A 261 13.77 19.01 -24.97
CA ASP A 261 13.95 19.17 -26.41
C ASP A 261 13.05 20.31 -26.95
N PRO A 262 13.61 21.35 -27.60
CA PRO A 262 12.80 22.46 -28.12
C PRO A 262 11.85 22.05 -29.25
N GLN A 263 12.08 20.93 -29.92
CA GLN A 263 11.21 20.40 -30.97
C GLN A 263 10.00 19.67 -30.40
N VAL A 264 10.04 19.23 -29.15
CA VAL A 264 8.90 18.60 -28.48
C VAL A 264 7.91 19.68 -28.05
N VAL A 265 6.65 19.53 -28.49
CA VAL A 265 5.57 20.47 -28.20
C VAL A 265 4.61 19.94 -27.15
N SER A 266 4.40 18.60 -27.10
CA SER A 266 3.52 18.01 -26.10
C SER A 266 3.96 16.62 -25.65
N ILE A 267 3.60 16.26 -24.42
CA ILE A 267 3.74 14.93 -23.84
C ILE A 267 2.39 14.53 -23.24
N LYS A 268 1.82 13.40 -23.69
CA LYS A 268 0.56 12.87 -23.17
C LYS A 268 0.82 11.49 -22.58
N MET A 269 0.24 11.20 -21.39
CA MET A 269 0.53 9.96 -20.68
C MET A 269 -0.65 9.46 -19.85
N THR A 270 -0.83 8.13 -19.79
CA THR A 270 -1.79 7.50 -18.88
C THR A 270 -1.08 6.97 -17.65
N LEU A 271 -1.56 7.29 -16.45
CA LEU A 271 -1.03 6.80 -15.17
C LEU A 271 -2.10 6.02 -14.42
N TYR A 272 -1.75 4.81 -13.95
CA TYR A 272 -2.64 3.96 -13.17
C TYR A 272 -2.13 3.76 -11.74
N ARG A 273 -0.91 3.25 -11.58
CA ARG A 273 -0.23 3.10 -10.29
C ARG A 273 1.13 3.75 -10.34
N VAL A 274 1.29 4.78 -9.55
CA VAL A 274 2.49 5.60 -9.52
C VAL A 274 3.30 5.31 -8.26
N ALA A 275 4.62 5.28 -8.36
CA ALA A 275 5.47 5.15 -7.17
C ALA A 275 5.36 6.40 -6.29
N SER A 276 5.47 6.25 -4.96
CA SER A 276 5.43 7.40 -4.03
C SER A 276 6.56 8.42 -4.26
N ASN A 277 7.67 8.02 -4.91
CA ASN A 277 8.76 8.89 -5.37
C ASN A 277 8.99 8.58 -6.85
N SER A 278 8.07 9.00 -7.72
CA SER A 278 8.09 8.66 -9.15
C SER A 278 8.93 9.63 -9.94
N LYS A 279 10.02 9.14 -10.53
CA LYS A 279 10.84 9.88 -11.48
C LYS A 279 10.12 10.18 -12.80
N ILE A 280 9.10 9.39 -13.12
CA ILE A 280 8.25 9.62 -14.29
C ILE A 280 7.42 10.87 -14.07
N VAL A 281 6.77 11.02 -12.91
CA VAL A 281 6.01 12.22 -12.60
C VAL A 281 6.92 13.45 -12.48
N GLU A 282 8.08 13.30 -11.87
CA GLU A 282 9.08 14.38 -11.82
C GLU A 282 9.48 14.84 -13.23
N ALA A 283 9.68 13.92 -14.17
CA ALA A 283 9.99 14.26 -15.56
C ALA A 283 8.84 14.95 -16.31
N LEU A 284 7.58 14.60 -16.01
CA LEU A 284 6.40 15.28 -16.55
C LEU A 284 6.24 16.69 -15.99
N ILE A 285 6.49 16.89 -14.71
CA ILE A 285 6.52 18.20 -14.06
C ILE A 285 7.59 19.08 -14.71
N GLU A 286 8.84 18.58 -14.82
CA GLU A 286 9.92 19.30 -15.47
C GLU A 286 9.57 19.68 -16.93
N ALA A 287 8.89 18.78 -17.65
CA ALA A 287 8.46 19.07 -19.01
C ALA A 287 7.43 20.22 -19.07
N ALA A 288 6.46 20.26 -18.16
CA ALA A 288 5.48 21.35 -18.07
C ALA A 288 6.15 22.67 -17.69
N GLU A 289 7.05 22.67 -16.73
CA GLU A 289 7.85 23.84 -16.33
C GLU A 289 8.73 24.37 -17.49
N ASN A 290 9.17 23.47 -18.39
CA ASN A 290 9.88 23.86 -19.62
C ASN A 290 8.93 24.29 -20.76
N GLY A 291 7.65 24.51 -20.48
CA GLY A 291 6.66 25.04 -21.43
C GLY A 291 6.10 24.01 -22.41
N LYS A 292 6.20 22.70 -22.14
CA LYS A 292 5.55 21.66 -22.93
C LYS A 292 4.06 21.55 -22.54
N ASP A 293 3.20 21.27 -23.53
CA ASP A 293 1.82 20.91 -23.27
C ASP A 293 1.77 19.46 -22.71
N VAL A 294 1.61 19.33 -21.39
CA VAL A 294 1.61 18.03 -20.72
C VAL A 294 0.18 17.67 -20.32
N VAL A 295 -0.31 16.54 -20.85
CA VAL A 295 -1.63 15.99 -20.54
C VAL A 295 -1.46 14.63 -19.86
N VAL A 296 -1.98 14.49 -18.67
CA VAL A 296 -1.86 13.25 -17.90
C VAL A 296 -3.24 12.73 -17.49
N LEU A 297 -3.57 11.52 -17.93
CA LEU A 297 -4.71 10.83 -17.35
C LEU A 297 -4.25 10.10 -16.10
N VAL A 298 -4.87 10.40 -14.95
CA VAL A 298 -4.62 9.75 -13.66
C VAL A 298 -5.83 8.95 -13.27
N GLU A 299 -5.71 7.61 -13.21
CA GLU A 299 -6.78 6.74 -12.76
C GLU A 299 -6.89 6.76 -11.23
N LEU A 300 -7.84 7.52 -10.68
CA LEU A 300 -8.03 7.65 -9.23
C LEU A 300 -8.66 6.40 -8.60
N ARG A 301 -9.33 5.53 -9.38
CA ARG A 301 -9.93 4.28 -8.90
C ARG A 301 -8.92 3.11 -8.83
N ALA A 302 -7.60 3.41 -8.85
CA ALA A 302 -6.57 2.41 -8.65
C ALA A 302 -6.55 1.96 -7.18
N ARG A 303 -7.14 0.79 -6.87
CA ARG A 303 -7.30 0.27 -5.49
C ARG A 303 -5.98 0.30 -4.72
N PHE A 304 -6.01 0.88 -3.51
CA PHE A 304 -4.92 1.05 -2.54
C PHE A 304 -3.87 2.10 -2.90
N ASP A 305 -3.97 2.75 -4.07
CA ASP A 305 -3.06 3.81 -4.49
C ASP A 305 -3.79 5.17 -4.65
N GLU A 306 -5.06 5.24 -4.25
CA GLU A 306 -5.91 6.40 -4.45
C GLU A 306 -5.33 7.66 -3.80
N GLU A 307 -4.95 7.60 -2.52
CA GLU A 307 -4.35 8.74 -1.79
C GLU A 307 -3.06 9.23 -2.47
N ASN A 308 -2.21 8.30 -2.90
CA ASN A 308 -0.96 8.62 -3.60
C ASN A 308 -1.22 9.24 -4.98
N ASN A 309 -2.21 8.72 -5.73
CA ASN A 309 -2.56 9.26 -7.04
C ASN A 309 -3.17 10.65 -6.95
N ILE A 310 -3.99 10.92 -5.92
CA ILE A 310 -4.53 12.25 -5.63
C ILE A 310 -3.40 13.25 -5.32
N GLU A 311 -2.43 12.88 -4.49
CA GLU A 311 -1.31 13.76 -4.17
C GLU A 311 -0.48 14.09 -5.42
N TRP A 312 -0.19 13.09 -6.26
CA TRP A 312 0.53 13.31 -7.50
C TRP A 312 -0.24 14.15 -8.51
N SER A 313 -1.58 13.98 -8.59
CA SER A 313 -2.39 14.80 -9.48
C SER A 313 -2.32 16.29 -9.12
N ARG A 314 -2.36 16.61 -7.83
CA ARG A 314 -2.19 18.02 -7.37
C ARG A 314 -0.84 18.59 -7.78
N ARG A 315 0.25 17.85 -7.55
CA ARG A 315 1.59 18.32 -7.91
C ARG A 315 1.76 18.51 -9.42
N LEU A 316 1.12 17.67 -10.22
CA LEU A 316 1.10 17.84 -11.68
C LEU A 316 0.30 19.08 -12.10
N GLU A 317 -0.87 19.32 -11.50
CA GLU A 317 -1.68 20.52 -11.75
C GLU A 317 -0.93 21.81 -11.36
N ASP A 318 -0.32 21.81 -10.17
CA ASP A 318 0.48 22.94 -9.68
C ASP A 318 1.64 23.31 -10.62
N ALA A 319 2.19 22.32 -11.32
CA ALA A 319 3.22 22.49 -12.34
C ALA A 319 2.69 22.90 -13.72
N GLY A 320 1.36 23.02 -13.88
CA GLY A 320 0.71 23.42 -15.14
C GLY A 320 0.38 22.27 -16.09
N CYS A 321 0.42 21.02 -15.63
CA CYS A 321 -0.08 19.88 -16.41
C CYS A 321 -1.62 19.90 -16.45
N ARG A 322 -2.19 19.47 -17.58
CA ARG A 322 -3.63 19.21 -17.69
C ARG A 322 -3.92 17.78 -17.23
N ILE A 323 -4.80 17.64 -16.25
CA ILE A 323 -5.15 16.32 -15.70
C ILE A 323 -6.52 15.87 -16.18
N ILE A 324 -6.63 14.57 -16.49
CA ILE A 324 -7.89 13.87 -16.77
C ILE A 324 -8.03 12.82 -15.67
N TYR A 325 -9.15 12.84 -14.94
CA TYR A 325 -9.42 11.94 -13.81
C TYR A 325 -10.19 10.68 -14.20
N GLY A 326 -9.72 9.98 -15.23
CA GLY A 326 -10.36 8.76 -15.73
C GLY A 326 -11.54 9.05 -16.65
N LEU A 327 -12.42 8.07 -16.82
CA LEU A 327 -13.66 8.13 -17.60
C LEU A 327 -14.80 7.56 -16.76
N ASP A 328 -16.01 8.09 -16.95
CA ASP A 328 -17.21 7.55 -16.32
C ASP A 328 -17.41 6.09 -16.73
N ASN A 329 -17.77 5.25 -15.77
CA ASN A 329 -18.05 3.82 -15.97
C ASN A 329 -16.93 2.96 -16.57
N LEU A 330 -15.75 3.53 -16.87
CA LEU A 330 -14.59 2.81 -17.41
C LEU A 330 -13.35 3.04 -16.55
N LYS A 331 -12.52 2.00 -16.41
CA LYS A 331 -11.18 2.11 -15.83
C LYS A 331 -10.15 2.15 -16.94
N VAL A 332 -9.38 3.22 -17.00
CA VAL A 332 -8.28 3.33 -17.96
C VAL A 332 -7.07 2.57 -17.43
N HIS A 333 -6.82 1.40 -18.01
CA HIS A 333 -5.70 0.53 -17.63
C HIS A 333 -4.59 0.49 -18.68
N SER A 334 -4.65 1.32 -19.72
CA SER A 334 -3.60 1.43 -20.74
C SER A 334 -2.29 1.97 -20.16
N LYS A 335 -1.18 1.62 -20.78
CA LYS A 335 0.16 2.16 -20.49
C LYS A 335 0.67 2.75 -21.78
N LEU A 336 0.33 4.03 -21.97
CA LEU A 336 0.55 4.76 -23.20
C LEU A 336 1.19 6.11 -22.87
N CYS A 337 2.29 6.41 -23.57
CA CYS A 337 2.92 7.72 -23.58
C CYS A 337 3.12 8.16 -25.04
N LEU A 338 2.69 9.38 -25.35
CA LEU A 338 2.84 10.01 -26.66
C LEU A 338 3.62 11.30 -26.52
N ILE A 339 4.75 11.39 -27.21
CA ILE A 339 5.57 12.58 -27.34
C ILE A 339 5.36 13.11 -28.75
N THR A 340 4.91 14.36 -28.88
CA THR A 340 4.70 15.03 -30.17
C THR A 340 5.82 16.02 -30.42
N LYS A 341 6.47 15.89 -31.56
CA LYS A 341 7.50 16.82 -32.06
C LYS A 341 6.97 17.63 -33.22
N LYS A 342 7.44 18.87 -33.34
CA LYS A 342 7.13 19.76 -34.46
C LYS A 342 8.41 20.44 -34.94
N VAL A 343 8.71 20.25 -36.22
CA VAL A 343 9.83 20.89 -36.90
C VAL A 343 9.28 21.64 -38.11
N GLY A 344 9.24 22.95 -38.06
CA GLY A 344 8.53 23.76 -39.05
C GLY A 344 7.05 23.44 -39.12
N THR A 345 6.60 22.88 -40.21
CA THR A 345 5.20 22.39 -40.42
C THR A 345 5.05 20.88 -40.23
N GLU A 346 6.15 20.15 -40.08
CA GLU A 346 6.12 18.69 -39.93
C GLU A 346 5.89 18.29 -38.49
N ILE A 347 4.98 17.34 -38.31
CA ILE A 347 4.65 16.72 -37.02
C ILE A 347 5.09 15.27 -37.04
N SER A 348 5.84 14.88 -36.02
CA SER A 348 6.27 13.50 -35.78
C SER A 348 5.94 13.06 -34.36
N TYR A 349 5.91 11.76 -34.17
CA TYR A 349 5.51 11.16 -32.91
C TYR A 349 6.57 10.18 -32.41
N ILE A 350 6.75 10.13 -31.11
CA ILE A 350 7.38 9.01 -30.42
C ILE A 350 6.35 8.46 -29.45
N THR A 351 6.04 7.18 -29.60
CA THR A 351 5.05 6.49 -28.81
C THR A 351 5.70 5.42 -27.96
N GLN A 352 5.38 5.38 -26.68
CA GLN A 352 5.70 4.22 -25.85
C GLN A 352 4.41 3.53 -25.48
N VAL A 353 4.38 2.20 -25.68
CA VAL A 353 3.28 1.31 -25.31
C VAL A 353 3.84 0.21 -24.43
N GLY A 354 3.15 -0.10 -23.31
CA GLY A 354 3.60 -1.11 -22.39
C GLY A 354 2.49 -1.99 -21.82
N THR A 355 2.87 -3.14 -21.29
CA THR A 355 1.98 -4.03 -20.53
C THR A 355 2.00 -3.69 -19.03
N GLY A 356 3.12 -3.17 -18.52
CA GLY A 356 3.38 -2.86 -17.12
C GLY A 356 3.12 -1.41 -16.74
N ASN A 357 2.72 -1.19 -15.49
CA ASN A 357 2.48 0.17 -14.98
C ASN A 357 3.76 1.01 -14.99
N TYR A 358 3.61 2.32 -15.09
CA TYR A 358 4.67 3.30 -14.98
C TYR A 358 5.13 3.46 -13.52
N ASN A 359 5.85 2.44 -13.03
CA ASN A 359 6.30 2.37 -11.66
C ASN A 359 7.67 1.68 -11.61
N GLU A 360 8.68 2.40 -11.17
CA GLU A 360 10.09 1.97 -11.18
C GLU A 360 10.33 0.77 -10.25
N LYS A 361 9.55 0.63 -9.18
CA LYS A 361 9.66 -0.50 -8.26
C LYS A 361 9.08 -1.76 -8.87
N THR A 362 7.90 -1.65 -9.50
CA THR A 362 7.23 -2.82 -10.10
C THR A 362 7.94 -3.29 -11.35
N SER A 363 8.51 -2.39 -12.16
CA SER A 363 9.30 -2.75 -13.35
C SER A 363 10.54 -3.60 -13.02
N ALA A 364 11.04 -3.54 -11.79
CA ALA A 364 12.16 -4.36 -11.33
C ALA A 364 11.74 -5.75 -10.79
N ILE A 365 10.44 -6.06 -10.79
CA ILE A 365 9.88 -7.29 -10.17
C ILE A 365 8.97 -8.04 -11.14
N TYR A 366 8.08 -7.33 -11.86
CA TYR A 366 7.08 -7.94 -12.73
C TYR A 366 7.62 -8.17 -14.15
N THR A 367 7.17 -9.25 -14.78
CA THR A 367 7.45 -9.54 -16.18
C THR A 367 6.49 -8.74 -17.05
N ASP A 368 7.03 -7.72 -17.71
CA ASP A 368 6.30 -6.80 -18.56
C ASP A 368 7.14 -6.38 -19.76
N TYR A 369 6.48 -5.81 -20.76
CA TYR A 369 7.12 -5.34 -22.00
C TYR A 369 6.86 -3.86 -22.20
N SER A 370 7.79 -3.19 -22.87
CA SER A 370 7.68 -1.78 -23.24
C SER A 370 8.31 -1.56 -24.62
N LEU A 371 7.50 -1.10 -25.55
CA LEU A 371 7.90 -0.70 -26.89
C LEU A 371 7.99 0.82 -26.97
N MET A 372 9.09 1.35 -27.46
CA MET A 372 9.27 2.75 -27.85
C MET A 372 9.49 2.81 -29.36
N THR A 373 8.66 3.54 -30.08
CA THR A 373 8.65 3.58 -31.55
C THR A 373 8.39 5.00 -32.07
N ALA A 374 8.98 5.33 -33.18
CA ALA A 374 8.69 6.53 -33.97
C ALA A 374 7.76 6.24 -35.16
N ASN A 375 7.13 5.06 -35.19
CA ASN A 375 6.18 4.73 -36.25
C ASN A 375 4.99 5.73 -36.26
N HIS A 376 4.81 6.37 -37.40
CA HIS A 376 3.83 7.45 -37.58
C HIS A 376 2.38 6.98 -37.34
N ASP A 377 2.03 5.80 -37.85
CA ASP A 377 0.66 5.28 -37.75
C ASP A 377 0.30 4.94 -36.30
N ILE A 378 1.24 4.34 -35.55
CA ILE A 378 1.09 4.09 -34.11
C ILE A 378 0.95 5.43 -33.35
N GLY A 379 1.71 6.45 -33.74
CA GLY A 379 1.61 7.79 -33.18
C GLY A 379 0.26 8.44 -33.42
N LEU A 380 -0.28 8.31 -34.64
CA LEU A 380 -1.62 8.79 -34.98
C LEU A 380 -2.72 8.07 -34.18
N GLU A 381 -2.64 6.76 -34.06
CA GLU A 381 -3.59 6.01 -33.23
C GLU A 381 -3.52 6.41 -31.76
N ALA A 382 -2.31 6.54 -31.20
CA ALA A 382 -2.11 7.03 -29.85
C ALA A 382 -2.70 8.44 -29.65
N ASN A 383 -2.53 9.33 -30.63
CA ASN A 383 -3.11 10.67 -30.57
C ASN A 383 -4.65 10.64 -30.62
N ARG A 384 -5.26 9.74 -31.43
CA ARG A 384 -6.71 9.52 -31.45
C ARG A 384 -7.23 9.04 -30.10
N VAL A 385 -6.50 8.11 -29.44
CA VAL A 385 -6.86 7.64 -28.10
C VAL A 385 -6.85 8.81 -27.11
N PHE A 386 -5.78 9.62 -27.07
CA PHE A 386 -5.74 10.77 -26.17
C PHE A 386 -6.79 11.83 -26.51
N HIS A 387 -7.12 12.01 -27.78
CA HIS A 387 -8.18 12.92 -28.19
C HIS A 387 -9.54 12.44 -27.65
N ALA A 388 -9.84 11.16 -27.77
CA ALA A 388 -11.05 10.57 -27.19
C ALA A 388 -11.08 10.71 -25.65
N LEU A 389 -9.96 10.42 -24.98
CA LEU A 389 -9.85 10.57 -23.53
C LEU A 389 -10.03 12.03 -23.03
N CYS A 390 -9.71 13.02 -23.87
CA CYS A 390 -9.92 14.43 -23.54
C CYS A 390 -11.36 14.91 -23.76
N LEU A 391 -12.15 14.18 -24.50
CA LEU A 391 -13.55 14.53 -24.80
C LEU A 391 -14.57 13.82 -23.87
N GLY A 392 -14.15 12.80 -23.13
CA GLY A 392 -14.97 12.00 -22.20
C GLY A 392 -15.52 10.76 -22.85
#